data_c0ec0bc226bcd558feb81219a7944baf
#
_entry.id   c0ec0bc226bcd558feb81219a7944baf
#
_cell.length_a   1.000
_cell.length_b   1.000
_cell.length_c   1.000
_cell.angle_alpha   90.00
_cell.angle_beta   90.00
_cell.angle_gamma   90.00
#
_symmetry.space_group_name_H-M   'P 1'
#
loop_
_entity.id
_entity.type
_entity.pdbx_description
1 polymer ?
#
loop_
_entity_poly.entity_id
_entity_poly.type
_entity_poly.pdbx_seq_one_letter_code
_entity_poly.pdbx_strand_id
1 'polypeptide(L)'
;MTKSTIEPIIEISNIRKSFGHVSVLNDISMAVQPGSVVCIIGPSGSGKSTLLRCINALVPIDAGTIRVGEFEVEKLQTEKQLVPLRHKVSMVFQQYNLFPHRTVLENIVMAPVKVLGQNKADVEKRALELLGKVKLTGKENAYPGQLSGGQQQRVAIARALAMQPQIILFDEVTAALDPEMVKEVLNVIRDLASEGMTCVLVTHEMRFAEEVADEVYFTDRGVIVEHGPPDEMFKNPKDERFREFLSKVL
;
A
#
# COMPACT_ATOMS: atom_id res chain seq x y z
N MET A 1 -19.42 -15.81 25.56
CA MET A 1 -19.33 -14.53 24.85
C MET A 1 -18.71 -14.82 23.50
N THR A 2 -19.51 -14.89 22.45
CA THR A 2 -19.05 -15.06 21.07
C THR A 2 -18.25 -13.83 20.70
N LYS A 3 -16.92 -13.99 20.50
CA LYS A 3 -16.11 -12.95 19.84
C LYS A 3 -16.77 -12.70 18.48
N SER A 4 -17.34 -11.52 18.29
CA SER A 4 -17.73 -11.03 16.98
C SER A 4 -16.44 -11.02 16.15
N THR A 5 -16.26 -12.01 15.30
CA THR A 5 -15.17 -12.02 14.32
C THR A 5 -15.49 -10.93 13.31
N ILE A 6 -14.79 -9.81 13.40
CA ILE A 6 -14.87 -8.74 12.38
C ILE A 6 -14.45 -9.40 11.06
N GLU A 7 -15.29 -9.27 10.03
CA GLU A 7 -14.93 -9.78 8.70
C GLU A 7 -13.73 -9.01 8.13
N PRO A 8 -12.74 -9.70 7.56
CA PRO A 8 -11.60 -9.03 6.94
C PRO A 8 -12.04 -8.16 5.76
N ILE A 9 -11.44 -6.98 5.64
CA ILE A 9 -11.69 -6.06 4.52
C ILE A 9 -10.98 -6.51 3.25
N ILE A 10 -9.84 -7.22 3.37
CA ILE A 10 -9.17 -7.95 2.29
C ILE A 10 -9.06 -9.40 2.72
N GLU A 11 -9.46 -10.30 1.85
CA GLU A 11 -9.29 -11.74 2.01
C GLU A 11 -8.72 -12.33 0.72
N ILE A 12 -7.59 -13.01 0.84
CA ILE A 12 -6.87 -13.65 -0.26
C ILE A 12 -6.80 -15.13 0.04
N SER A 13 -7.23 -15.97 -0.90
CA SER A 13 -7.27 -17.41 -0.73
C SER A 13 -6.59 -18.12 -1.90
N ASN A 14 -5.48 -18.81 -1.60
CA ASN A 14 -4.74 -19.71 -2.47
C ASN A 14 -4.41 -19.12 -3.85
N ILE A 15 -4.05 -17.83 -3.90
CA ILE A 15 -3.76 -17.18 -5.18
C ILE A 15 -2.44 -17.67 -5.77
N ARG A 16 -2.43 -17.75 -7.10
CA ARG A 16 -1.26 -18.07 -7.90
C ARG A 16 -1.07 -17.05 -9.00
N LYS A 17 0.19 -16.74 -9.30
CA LYS A 17 0.55 -15.84 -10.40
C LYS A 17 1.87 -16.23 -11.02
N SER A 18 1.87 -16.36 -12.34
CA SER A 18 3.07 -16.61 -13.14
C SER A 18 3.21 -15.55 -14.24
N PHE A 19 4.44 -15.29 -14.64
CA PHE A 19 4.77 -14.50 -15.83
C PHE A 19 5.59 -15.38 -16.78
N GLY A 20 4.98 -15.82 -17.87
CA GLY A 20 5.56 -16.85 -18.72
C GLY A 20 5.77 -18.15 -17.94
N HIS A 21 7.00 -18.60 -17.85
CA HIS A 21 7.37 -19.82 -17.12
C HIS A 21 7.80 -19.58 -15.66
N VAL A 22 7.83 -18.30 -15.22
CA VAL A 22 8.28 -17.95 -13.86
C VAL A 22 7.06 -17.85 -12.95
N SER A 23 6.94 -18.77 -11.97
CA SER A 23 5.96 -18.66 -10.89
C SER A 23 6.42 -17.60 -9.89
N VAL A 24 5.57 -16.60 -9.63
CA VAL A 24 5.88 -15.46 -8.76
C VAL A 24 5.07 -15.50 -7.47
N LEU A 25 3.81 -15.93 -7.52
CA LEU A 25 2.98 -16.19 -6.34
C LEU A 25 2.52 -17.64 -6.41
N ASN A 26 2.68 -18.35 -5.31
CA ASN A 26 2.38 -19.78 -5.24
C ASN A 26 1.61 -20.09 -3.95
N ASP A 27 0.29 -20.18 -4.09
CA ASP A 27 -0.62 -20.57 -3.00
C ASP A 27 -0.61 -19.57 -1.81
N ILE A 28 -0.68 -18.27 -2.13
CA ILE A 28 -0.72 -17.20 -1.14
C ILE A 28 -2.12 -17.07 -0.55
N SER A 29 -2.21 -17.09 0.78
CA SER A 29 -3.44 -16.80 1.53
C SER A 29 -3.13 -15.80 2.64
N MET A 30 -3.92 -14.73 2.75
CA MET A 30 -3.79 -13.72 3.81
C MET A 30 -5.11 -12.97 4.05
N ALA A 31 -5.23 -12.35 5.22
CA ALA A 31 -6.38 -11.51 5.56
C ALA A 31 -5.92 -10.19 6.15
N VAL A 32 -6.68 -9.12 5.90
CA VAL A 32 -6.45 -7.78 6.46
C VAL A 32 -7.73 -7.31 7.15
N GLN A 33 -7.62 -6.94 8.42
CA GLN A 33 -8.75 -6.42 9.17
C GLN A 33 -8.99 -4.92 8.86
N PRO A 34 -10.24 -4.42 8.94
CA PRO A 34 -10.49 -2.98 8.84
C PRO A 34 -9.70 -2.21 9.90
N GLY A 35 -9.05 -1.11 9.49
CA GLY A 35 -8.26 -0.25 10.37
C GLY A 35 -6.93 -0.81 10.81
N SER A 36 -6.52 -2.00 10.33
CA SER A 36 -5.22 -2.59 10.65
C SER A 36 -4.13 -2.18 9.69
N VAL A 37 -2.90 -2.26 10.18
CA VAL A 37 -1.66 -2.09 9.41
C VAL A 37 -1.02 -3.46 9.21
N VAL A 38 -0.90 -3.88 7.96
CA VAL A 38 -0.24 -5.14 7.60
C VAL A 38 1.06 -4.84 6.86
N CYS A 39 2.17 -5.41 7.31
CA CYS A 39 3.46 -5.31 6.63
C CYS A 39 3.82 -6.63 5.94
N ILE A 40 4.18 -6.54 4.67
CA ILE A 40 4.69 -7.67 3.87
C ILE A 40 6.18 -7.45 3.68
N ILE A 41 7.00 -8.34 4.23
CA ILE A 41 8.45 -8.27 4.21
C ILE A 41 9.05 -9.50 3.54
N GLY A 42 10.31 -9.42 3.14
CA GLY A 42 11.02 -10.54 2.53
C GLY A 42 12.06 -10.09 1.49
N PRO A 43 12.87 -11.01 0.96
CA PRO A 43 13.90 -10.71 -0.03
C PRO A 43 13.33 -10.13 -1.33
N SER A 44 14.18 -9.44 -2.08
CA SER A 44 13.81 -8.96 -3.42
C SER A 44 13.43 -10.13 -4.32
N GLY A 45 12.40 -9.95 -5.14
CA GLY A 45 11.89 -11.01 -6.02
C GLY A 45 10.99 -12.05 -5.35
N SER A 46 10.63 -11.93 -4.06
CA SER A 46 9.71 -12.86 -3.38
C SER A 46 8.23 -12.70 -3.75
N GLY A 47 7.87 -11.75 -4.63
CA GLY A 47 6.51 -11.56 -5.12
C GLY A 47 5.70 -10.45 -4.41
N LYS A 48 6.25 -9.74 -3.44
CA LYS A 48 5.56 -8.73 -2.60
C LYS A 48 4.79 -7.67 -3.41
N SER A 49 5.48 -6.97 -4.31
CA SER A 49 4.85 -5.94 -5.16
C SER A 49 3.81 -6.53 -6.11
N THR A 50 4.02 -7.77 -6.59
CA THR A 50 3.03 -8.47 -7.40
C THR A 50 1.77 -8.76 -6.60
N LEU A 51 1.91 -9.22 -5.35
CA LEU A 51 0.79 -9.45 -4.44
C LEU A 51 -0.03 -8.16 -4.21
N LEU A 52 0.64 -7.03 -3.90
CA LEU A 52 -0.07 -5.75 -3.78
C LEU A 52 -0.84 -5.37 -5.05
N ARG A 53 -0.22 -5.57 -6.22
CA ARG A 53 -0.84 -5.24 -7.51
C ARG A 53 -1.98 -6.16 -7.88
N CYS A 54 -2.04 -7.37 -7.33
CA CYS A 54 -3.20 -8.24 -7.48
C CYS A 54 -4.40 -7.73 -6.68
N ILE A 55 -4.20 -7.15 -5.49
CA ILE A 55 -5.28 -6.64 -4.62
C ILE A 55 -6.10 -5.53 -5.31
N ASN A 56 -5.46 -4.63 -6.05
CA ASN A 56 -6.16 -3.54 -6.78
C ASN A 56 -6.37 -3.82 -8.27
N ALA A 57 -6.26 -5.10 -8.67
CA ALA A 57 -6.46 -5.56 -10.03
C ALA A 57 -5.56 -4.86 -11.08
N LEU A 58 -4.34 -4.46 -10.72
CA LEU A 58 -3.31 -4.03 -11.69
C LEU A 58 -2.64 -5.24 -12.34
N VAL A 59 -2.60 -6.36 -11.65
CA VAL A 59 -2.10 -7.64 -12.14
C VAL A 59 -3.19 -8.68 -11.91
N PRO A 60 -3.71 -9.35 -12.96
CA PRO A 60 -4.68 -10.41 -12.78
C PRO A 60 -4.00 -11.66 -12.19
N ILE A 61 -4.70 -12.36 -11.31
CA ILE A 61 -4.28 -13.67 -10.78
C ILE A 61 -4.57 -14.79 -11.80
N ASP A 62 -3.84 -15.91 -11.70
CA ASP A 62 -4.04 -17.08 -12.55
C ASP A 62 -4.95 -18.13 -11.88
N ALA A 63 -5.00 -18.15 -10.54
CA ALA A 63 -5.87 -19.02 -9.75
C ALA A 63 -6.08 -18.45 -8.34
N GLY A 64 -7.05 -18.98 -7.61
CA GLY A 64 -7.44 -18.52 -6.27
C GLY A 64 -8.48 -17.40 -6.33
N THR A 65 -8.69 -16.72 -5.20
CA THR A 65 -9.67 -15.64 -5.08
C THR A 65 -9.13 -14.47 -4.25
N ILE A 66 -9.55 -13.25 -4.59
CA ILE A 66 -9.27 -12.04 -3.81
C ILE A 66 -10.61 -11.32 -3.57
N ARG A 67 -10.99 -11.18 -2.32
CA ARG A 67 -12.13 -10.37 -1.91
C ARG A 67 -11.65 -9.07 -1.25
N VAL A 68 -12.18 -7.94 -1.72
CA VAL A 68 -11.94 -6.62 -1.13
C VAL A 68 -13.28 -5.98 -0.82
N GLY A 69 -13.70 -6.04 0.44
CA GLY A 69 -15.05 -5.69 0.85
C GLY A 69 -16.08 -6.49 0.05
N GLU A 70 -16.91 -5.81 -0.74
CA GLU A 70 -17.93 -6.41 -1.62
C GLU A 70 -17.39 -6.88 -2.99
N PHE A 71 -16.13 -6.58 -3.33
CA PHE A 71 -15.58 -6.89 -4.64
C PHE A 71 -14.87 -8.26 -4.66
N GLU A 72 -15.23 -9.12 -5.60
CA GLU A 72 -14.46 -10.32 -6.00
C GLU A 72 -13.55 -9.90 -7.16
N VAL A 73 -12.28 -9.64 -6.85
CA VAL A 73 -11.34 -8.94 -7.74
C VAL A 73 -11.11 -9.68 -9.05
N GLU A 74 -11.02 -11.01 -9.01
CA GLU A 74 -10.79 -11.85 -10.19
C GLU A 74 -11.96 -11.85 -11.19
N LYS A 75 -13.15 -11.41 -10.74
CA LYS A 75 -14.35 -11.30 -11.59
C LYS A 75 -14.47 -9.96 -12.31
N LEU A 76 -13.65 -8.97 -11.94
CA LEU A 76 -13.68 -7.63 -12.53
C LEU A 76 -12.83 -7.59 -13.80
N GLN A 77 -13.47 -7.44 -14.96
CA GLN A 77 -12.80 -7.53 -16.27
C GLN A 77 -12.76 -6.21 -17.04
N THR A 78 -13.60 -5.26 -16.68
CA THR A 78 -13.71 -3.98 -17.42
C THR A 78 -13.30 -2.81 -16.56
N GLU A 79 -12.77 -1.74 -17.19
CA GLU A 79 -12.41 -0.52 -16.47
C GLU A 79 -13.59 0.05 -15.66
N LYS A 80 -14.81 -0.04 -16.18
CA LYS A 80 -16.02 0.40 -15.47
C LYS A 80 -16.24 -0.37 -14.15
N GLN A 81 -15.90 -1.66 -14.11
CA GLN A 81 -15.98 -2.48 -12.90
C GLN A 81 -14.79 -2.23 -11.96
N LEU A 82 -13.62 -1.88 -12.50
CA LEU A 82 -12.40 -1.64 -11.73
C LEU A 82 -12.39 -0.26 -11.04
N VAL A 83 -13.05 0.75 -11.61
CA VAL A 83 -13.09 2.10 -11.01
C VAL A 83 -13.63 2.10 -9.57
N PRO A 84 -14.74 1.46 -9.21
CA PRO A 84 -15.21 1.39 -7.82
C PRO A 84 -14.23 0.69 -6.87
N LEU A 85 -13.59 -0.41 -7.31
CA LEU A 85 -12.54 -1.07 -6.53
C LEU A 85 -11.37 -0.12 -6.29
N ARG A 86 -10.83 0.52 -7.34
CA ARG A 86 -9.67 1.43 -7.25
C ARG A 86 -10.00 2.74 -6.53
N HIS A 87 -11.26 3.11 -6.40
CA HIS A 87 -11.70 4.17 -5.49
C HIS A 87 -11.57 3.71 -4.02
N LYS A 88 -11.97 2.48 -3.72
CA LYS A 88 -11.89 1.91 -2.37
C LYS A 88 -10.45 1.59 -1.96
N VAL A 89 -9.60 1.17 -2.90
CA VAL A 89 -8.21 0.75 -2.69
C VAL A 89 -7.27 1.65 -3.50
N SER A 90 -6.67 2.63 -2.86
CA SER A 90 -5.62 3.44 -3.47
C SER A 90 -4.25 2.80 -3.34
N MET A 91 -3.36 3.06 -4.29
CA MET A 91 -1.99 2.55 -4.27
C MET A 91 -0.97 3.67 -4.42
N VAL A 92 0.07 3.63 -3.60
CA VAL A 92 1.23 4.50 -3.64
C VAL A 92 2.44 3.65 -4.06
N PHE A 93 3.12 4.07 -5.12
CA PHE A 93 4.20 3.32 -5.74
C PHE A 93 5.57 3.82 -5.29
N GLN A 94 6.59 2.99 -5.44
CA GLN A 94 8.00 3.33 -5.22
C GLN A 94 8.43 4.51 -6.11
N GLN A 95 8.04 4.49 -7.38
CA GLN A 95 8.23 5.62 -8.30
C GLN A 95 6.99 6.51 -8.19
N TYR A 96 7.10 7.66 -7.62
CA TYR A 96 6.02 8.60 -7.28
C TYR A 96 4.88 8.71 -8.30
N ASN A 97 5.17 8.48 -9.59
CA ASN A 97 4.23 8.50 -10.73
C ASN A 97 3.39 9.79 -10.79
N LEU A 98 4.01 10.91 -10.44
CA LEU A 98 3.40 12.22 -10.59
C LEU A 98 3.41 12.65 -12.06
N PHE A 99 2.39 13.38 -12.48
CA PHE A 99 2.32 14.00 -13.79
C PHE A 99 3.29 15.18 -13.83
N PRO A 100 4.42 15.11 -14.59
CA PRO A 100 5.49 16.10 -14.49
C PRO A 100 5.09 17.49 -15.01
N HIS A 101 4.09 17.55 -15.90
CA HIS A 101 3.57 18.79 -16.49
C HIS A 101 2.35 19.37 -15.75
N ARG A 102 2.06 18.86 -14.56
CA ARG A 102 1.00 19.31 -13.67
C ARG A 102 1.58 19.78 -12.36
N THR A 103 0.97 20.82 -11.78
CA THR A 103 1.34 21.26 -10.44
C THR A 103 1.00 20.19 -9.39
N VAL A 104 1.49 20.35 -8.19
CA VAL A 104 1.15 19.50 -7.04
C VAL A 104 -0.36 19.46 -6.82
N LEU A 105 -1.01 20.61 -6.79
CA LEU A 105 -2.47 20.70 -6.63
C LEU A 105 -3.20 19.96 -7.76
N GLU A 106 -2.81 20.18 -9.01
CA GLU A 106 -3.42 19.52 -10.15
C GLU A 106 -3.23 18.00 -10.12
N ASN A 107 -2.08 17.49 -9.64
CA ASN A 107 -1.83 16.07 -9.45
C ASN A 107 -2.81 15.44 -8.45
N ILE A 108 -3.13 16.15 -7.37
CA ILE A 108 -4.02 15.68 -6.31
C ILE A 108 -5.49 15.75 -6.76
N VAL A 109 -5.88 16.84 -7.43
CA VAL A 109 -7.29 17.15 -7.76
C VAL A 109 -7.80 16.34 -8.95
N MET A 110 -6.91 15.94 -9.86
CA MET A 110 -7.28 15.38 -11.17
C MET A 110 -8.21 14.16 -11.07
N ALA A 111 -7.86 13.16 -10.29
CA ALA A 111 -8.60 11.90 -10.25
C ALA A 111 -9.99 12.07 -9.60
N PRO A 112 -10.14 12.71 -8.43
CA PRO A 112 -11.46 12.95 -7.85
C PRO A 112 -12.42 13.72 -8.78
N VAL A 113 -11.92 14.72 -9.49
CA VAL A 113 -12.75 15.51 -10.41
C VAL A 113 -13.08 14.75 -11.69
N LYS A 114 -12.07 14.12 -12.34
CA LYS A 114 -12.27 13.50 -13.66
C LYS A 114 -12.88 12.11 -13.60
N VAL A 115 -12.55 11.33 -12.57
CA VAL A 115 -13.00 9.94 -12.45
C VAL A 115 -14.27 9.84 -11.62
N LEU A 116 -14.35 10.57 -10.50
CA LEU A 116 -15.49 10.53 -9.60
C LEU A 116 -16.52 11.64 -9.86
N GLY A 117 -16.23 12.59 -10.77
CA GLY A 117 -17.13 13.70 -11.10
C GLY A 117 -17.37 14.68 -9.95
N GLN A 118 -16.47 14.72 -8.95
CA GLN A 118 -16.62 15.58 -7.78
C GLN A 118 -16.46 17.08 -8.14
N ASN A 119 -17.09 17.95 -7.37
CA ASN A 119 -16.96 19.40 -7.55
C ASN A 119 -15.51 19.85 -7.37
N LYS A 120 -14.98 20.60 -8.34
CA LYS A 120 -13.57 21.00 -8.36
C LYS A 120 -13.18 21.84 -7.15
N ALA A 121 -14.02 22.82 -6.74
CA ALA A 121 -13.71 23.70 -5.62
C ALA A 121 -13.63 22.94 -4.28
N ASP A 122 -14.53 21.96 -4.08
CA ASP A 122 -14.51 21.12 -2.86
C ASP A 122 -13.28 20.23 -2.83
N VAL A 123 -12.89 19.68 -3.99
CA VAL A 123 -11.68 18.85 -4.10
C VAL A 123 -10.41 19.69 -3.91
N GLU A 124 -10.33 20.92 -4.44
CA GLU A 124 -9.20 21.82 -4.22
C GLU A 124 -9.04 22.16 -2.74
N LYS A 125 -10.14 22.47 -2.04
CA LYS A 125 -10.11 22.72 -0.60
C LYS A 125 -9.55 21.51 0.17
N ARG A 126 -10.08 20.30 -0.11
CA ARG A 126 -9.59 19.05 0.48
C ARG A 126 -8.12 18.78 0.14
N ALA A 127 -7.69 19.07 -1.09
CA ALA A 127 -6.30 18.91 -1.50
C ALA A 127 -5.34 19.80 -0.70
N LEU A 128 -5.72 21.03 -0.40
CA LEU A 128 -4.94 21.94 0.46
C LEU A 128 -4.85 21.42 1.91
N GLU A 129 -5.94 20.89 2.46
CA GLU A 129 -5.94 20.25 3.77
C GLU A 129 -5.01 19.02 3.80
N LEU A 130 -5.05 18.19 2.74
CA LEU A 130 -4.16 17.04 2.59
C LEU A 130 -2.69 17.43 2.44
N LEU A 131 -2.39 18.53 1.74
CA LEU A 131 -1.03 19.07 1.67
C LEU A 131 -0.54 19.50 3.04
N GLY A 132 -1.38 20.09 3.87
CA GLY A 132 -1.07 20.37 5.29
C GLY A 132 -0.75 19.08 6.05
N LYS A 133 -1.58 18.03 5.88
CA LYS A 133 -1.41 16.73 6.53
C LYS A 133 -0.08 16.06 6.17
N VAL A 134 0.34 16.13 4.92
CA VAL A 134 1.64 15.59 4.47
C VAL A 134 2.80 16.58 4.62
N LYS A 135 2.62 17.70 5.35
CA LYS A 135 3.64 18.73 5.64
C LYS A 135 4.23 19.39 4.38
N LEU A 136 3.36 19.72 3.42
CA LEU A 136 3.70 20.37 2.15
C LEU A 136 2.89 21.65 1.89
N THR A 137 2.44 22.34 2.95
CA THR A 137 1.78 23.64 2.83
C THR A 137 2.66 24.64 2.06
N GLY A 138 2.07 25.38 1.11
CA GLY A 138 2.79 26.34 0.25
C GLY A 138 3.48 25.71 -0.96
N LYS A 139 3.29 24.43 -1.22
CA LYS A 139 3.83 23.71 -2.39
C LYS A 139 2.79 23.41 -3.48
N GLU A 140 1.56 23.91 -3.35
CA GLU A 140 0.42 23.64 -4.25
C GLU A 140 0.70 24.00 -5.70
N ASN A 141 1.46 25.07 -5.95
CA ASN A 141 1.79 25.56 -7.29
C ASN A 141 3.14 25.05 -7.83
N ALA A 142 3.90 24.28 -7.03
CA ALA A 142 5.16 23.68 -7.46
C ALA A 142 4.91 22.54 -8.47
N TYR A 143 5.87 22.33 -9.37
CA TYR A 143 5.90 21.17 -10.25
C TYR A 143 6.73 20.02 -9.61
N PRO A 144 6.47 18.76 -9.96
CA PRO A 144 7.23 17.62 -9.42
C PRO A 144 8.75 17.78 -9.50
N GLY A 145 9.29 18.29 -10.61
CA GLY A 145 10.73 18.53 -10.76
C GLY A 145 11.35 19.57 -9.83
N GLN A 146 10.53 20.34 -9.10
CA GLN A 146 10.96 21.33 -8.12
C GLN A 146 10.93 20.77 -6.67
N LEU A 147 10.58 19.49 -6.52
CA LEU A 147 10.44 18.82 -5.23
C LEU A 147 11.53 17.77 -5.03
N SER A 148 11.97 17.61 -3.78
CA SER A 148 12.81 16.45 -3.41
C SER A 148 12.03 15.14 -3.56
N GLY A 149 12.74 14.00 -3.60
CA GLY A 149 12.12 12.68 -3.69
C GLY A 149 11.11 12.43 -2.57
N GLY A 150 11.45 12.74 -1.33
CA GLY A 150 10.52 12.60 -0.20
C GLY A 150 9.32 13.53 -0.28
N GLN A 151 9.48 14.75 -0.83
CA GLN A 151 8.35 15.63 -1.11
C GLN A 151 7.44 15.08 -2.20
N GLN A 152 8.00 14.54 -3.29
CA GLN A 152 7.23 13.90 -4.35
C GLN A 152 6.45 12.69 -3.82
N GLN A 153 7.07 11.88 -2.96
CA GLN A 153 6.39 10.74 -2.34
C GLN A 153 5.23 11.18 -1.45
N ARG A 154 5.40 12.24 -0.67
CA ARG A 154 4.32 12.80 0.16
C ARG A 154 3.19 13.40 -0.69
N VAL A 155 3.48 13.97 -1.85
CA VAL A 155 2.44 14.36 -2.85
C VAL A 155 1.71 13.13 -3.38
N ALA A 156 2.41 12.02 -3.67
CA ALA A 156 1.78 10.78 -4.13
C ALA A 156 0.83 10.20 -3.06
N ILE A 157 1.22 10.29 -1.77
CA ILE A 157 0.34 9.91 -0.64
C ILE A 157 -0.90 10.84 -0.58
N ALA A 158 -0.71 12.16 -0.66
CA ALA A 158 -1.82 13.12 -0.66
C ALA A 158 -2.78 12.89 -1.84
N ARG A 159 -2.25 12.55 -3.02
CA ARG A 159 -3.04 12.19 -4.21
C ARG A 159 -3.87 10.92 -3.98
N ALA A 160 -3.30 9.91 -3.33
CA ALA A 160 -4.02 8.69 -2.97
C ALA A 160 -5.15 9.00 -1.97
N LEU A 161 -4.87 9.79 -0.94
CA LEU A 161 -5.85 10.21 0.08
C LEU A 161 -6.99 11.06 -0.49
N ALA A 162 -6.73 11.84 -1.55
CA ALA A 162 -7.74 12.70 -2.17
C ALA A 162 -8.91 11.89 -2.75
N MET A 163 -8.69 10.63 -3.09
CA MET A 163 -9.72 9.68 -3.51
C MET A 163 -10.61 9.21 -2.34
N GLN A 164 -10.27 9.52 -1.08
CA GLN A 164 -10.95 9.06 0.13
C GLN A 164 -11.09 7.53 0.21
N PRO A 165 -9.97 6.79 0.04
CA PRO A 165 -9.99 5.33 0.03
C PRO A 165 -10.27 4.75 1.43
N GLN A 166 -10.72 3.50 1.48
CA GLN A 166 -10.80 2.71 2.71
C GLN A 166 -9.48 1.97 3.02
N ILE A 167 -8.68 1.71 1.98
CA ILE A 167 -7.43 0.96 2.05
C ILE A 167 -6.37 1.68 1.24
N ILE A 168 -5.16 1.78 1.80
CA ILE A 168 -3.99 2.26 1.06
C ILE A 168 -2.94 1.16 0.99
N LEU A 169 -2.50 0.86 -0.23
CA LEU A 169 -1.41 -0.06 -0.52
C LEU A 169 -0.13 0.77 -0.75
N PHE A 170 0.95 0.45 -0.04
CA PHE A 170 2.25 1.11 -0.17
C PHE A 170 3.29 0.12 -0.73
N ASP A 171 3.78 0.35 -1.95
CA ASP A 171 4.75 -0.50 -2.64
C ASP A 171 6.14 0.11 -2.55
N GLU A 172 6.93 -0.30 -1.56
CA GLU A 172 8.34 0.11 -1.32
C GLU A 172 8.56 1.64 -1.39
N VAL A 173 7.69 2.40 -0.76
CA VAL A 173 7.62 3.88 -0.90
C VAL A 173 8.83 4.65 -0.38
N THR A 174 9.77 3.98 0.28
CA THR A 174 11.01 4.57 0.82
C THR A 174 12.26 4.14 0.06
N ALA A 175 12.19 3.12 -0.81
CA ALA A 175 13.36 2.48 -1.42
C ALA A 175 14.19 3.40 -2.35
N ALA A 176 13.60 4.50 -2.84
CA ALA A 176 14.27 5.46 -3.72
C ALA A 176 14.65 6.78 -2.99
N LEU A 177 14.63 6.80 -1.64
CA LEU A 177 14.81 8.01 -0.84
C LEU A 177 16.10 7.98 -0.03
N ASP A 178 16.67 9.16 0.19
CA ASP A 178 17.74 9.34 1.15
C ASP A 178 17.25 9.12 2.59
N PRO A 179 18.10 8.67 3.53
CA PRO A 179 17.70 8.30 4.89
C PRO A 179 16.93 9.39 5.66
N GLU A 180 17.27 10.67 5.45
CA GLU A 180 16.57 11.80 6.08
C GLU A 180 15.12 11.92 5.58
N MET A 181 14.90 11.67 4.28
CA MET A 181 13.57 11.73 3.65
C MET A 181 12.70 10.51 3.99
N VAL A 182 13.33 9.33 4.21
CA VAL A 182 12.64 8.12 4.65
C VAL A 182 11.81 8.40 5.90
N LYS A 183 12.42 9.02 6.91
CA LYS A 183 11.76 9.33 8.19
C LYS A 183 10.51 10.22 8.01
N GLU A 184 10.58 11.20 7.11
CA GLU A 184 9.44 12.09 6.85
C GLU A 184 8.25 11.35 6.24
N VAL A 185 8.50 10.44 5.29
CA VAL A 185 7.47 9.62 4.64
C VAL A 185 6.87 8.61 5.63
N LEU A 186 7.73 7.92 6.40
CA LEU A 186 7.27 6.96 7.40
C LEU A 186 6.43 7.61 8.51
N ASN A 187 6.75 8.85 8.91
CA ASN A 187 5.93 9.60 9.86
C ASN A 187 4.52 9.87 9.31
N VAL A 188 4.38 10.22 8.03
CA VAL A 188 3.06 10.41 7.42
C VAL A 188 2.27 9.09 7.44
N ILE A 189 2.92 7.95 7.14
CA ILE A 189 2.24 6.64 7.17
C ILE A 189 1.84 6.28 8.60
N ARG A 190 2.69 6.56 9.61
CA ARG A 190 2.38 6.35 11.02
C ARG A 190 1.16 7.18 11.46
N ASP A 191 1.11 8.46 11.05
CA ASP A 191 -0.01 9.34 11.36
C ASP A 191 -1.31 8.78 10.77
N LEU A 192 -1.30 8.28 9.52
CA LEU A 192 -2.45 7.63 8.87
C LEU A 192 -2.89 6.35 9.59
N ALA A 193 -1.94 5.52 9.99
CA ALA A 193 -2.20 4.31 10.76
C ALA A 193 -2.88 4.63 12.11
N SER A 194 -2.37 5.64 12.82
CA SER A 194 -2.92 6.08 14.12
C SER A 194 -4.34 6.66 14.00
N GLU A 195 -4.73 7.14 12.82
CA GLU A 195 -6.09 7.60 12.52
C GLU A 195 -7.04 6.46 12.12
N GLY A 196 -6.57 5.20 12.15
CA GLY A 196 -7.37 4.03 11.82
C GLY A 196 -7.49 3.73 10.33
N MET A 197 -6.59 4.26 9.49
CA MET A 197 -6.53 3.90 8.07
C MET A 197 -6.06 2.46 7.90
N THR A 198 -6.78 1.67 7.11
CA THR A 198 -6.29 0.34 6.72
C THR A 198 -5.11 0.48 5.76
N CYS A 199 -3.96 -0.06 6.14
CA CYS A 199 -2.73 0.04 5.36
C CYS A 199 -2.14 -1.34 5.08
N VAL A 200 -1.72 -1.60 3.84
CA VAL A 200 -0.90 -2.76 3.49
C VAL A 200 0.41 -2.25 2.89
N LEU A 201 1.52 -2.56 3.55
CA LEU A 201 2.83 -2.03 3.20
C LEU A 201 3.78 -3.14 2.75
N VAL A 202 4.40 -2.97 1.61
CA VAL A 202 5.65 -3.67 1.25
C VAL A 202 6.80 -2.75 1.64
N THR A 203 7.65 -3.21 2.55
CA THR A 203 8.74 -2.37 3.10
C THR A 203 10.01 -3.18 3.39
N HIS A 204 11.14 -2.49 3.34
CA HIS A 204 12.44 -2.94 3.85
C HIS A 204 12.81 -2.27 5.18
N GLU A 205 11.94 -1.42 5.72
CA GLU A 205 12.13 -0.71 6.99
C GLU A 205 11.66 -1.59 8.16
N MET A 206 12.51 -2.54 8.60
CA MET A 206 12.13 -3.56 9.60
C MET A 206 11.71 -2.95 10.94
N ARG A 207 12.44 -1.91 11.41
CA ARG A 207 12.09 -1.23 12.66
C ARG A 207 10.73 -0.53 12.57
N PHE A 208 10.42 0.04 11.42
CA PHE A 208 9.13 0.65 11.20
C PHE A 208 8.00 -0.39 11.16
N ALA A 209 8.23 -1.53 10.49
CA ALA A 209 7.28 -2.64 10.48
C ALA A 209 7.03 -3.18 11.89
N GLU A 210 8.09 -3.35 12.72
CA GLU A 210 7.97 -3.77 14.11
C GLU A 210 7.16 -2.79 14.96
N GLU A 211 7.30 -1.46 14.70
CA GLU A 211 6.65 -0.42 15.49
C GLU A 211 5.17 -0.22 15.14
N VAL A 212 4.80 -0.34 13.85
CA VAL A 212 3.47 0.12 13.39
C VAL A 212 2.54 -0.99 12.93
N ALA A 213 3.06 -2.20 12.64
CA ALA A 213 2.23 -3.27 12.11
C ALA A 213 1.37 -3.91 13.22
N ASP A 214 0.13 -4.26 12.87
CA ASP A 214 -0.69 -5.19 13.65
C ASP A 214 -0.37 -6.62 13.28
N GLU A 215 0.02 -6.86 12.02
CA GLU A 215 0.41 -8.17 11.50
C GLU A 215 1.52 -8.05 10.45
N VAL A 216 2.47 -8.98 10.49
CA VAL A 216 3.59 -9.06 9.57
C VAL A 216 3.54 -10.38 8.82
N TYR A 217 3.67 -10.33 7.50
CA TYR A 217 3.79 -11.49 6.61
C TYR A 217 5.20 -11.55 6.03
N PHE A 218 5.94 -12.62 6.32
CA PHE A 218 7.23 -12.87 5.68
C PHE A 218 7.04 -13.74 4.44
N THR A 219 7.47 -13.22 3.29
CA THR A 219 7.37 -13.91 2.00
C THR A 219 8.75 -14.29 1.49
N ASP A 220 8.88 -15.52 1.00
CA ASP A 220 10.08 -15.99 0.29
C ASP A 220 9.68 -16.91 -0.86
N ARG A 221 10.33 -16.74 -2.03
CA ARG A 221 10.11 -17.59 -3.23
C ARG A 221 8.63 -17.77 -3.60
N GLY A 222 7.86 -16.70 -3.47
CA GLY A 222 6.45 -16.69 -3.86
C GLY A 222 5.47 -17.34 -2.88
N VAL A 223 5.89 -17.70 -1.66
CA VAL A 223 5.02 -18.22 -0.61
C VAL A 223 5.08 -17.36 0.64
N ILE A 224 4.03 -17.35 1.45
CA ILE A 224 4.08 -16.86 2.83
C ILE A 224 4.70 -17.95 3.68
N VAL A 225 5.86 -17.67 4.26
CA VAL A 225 6.64 -18.62 5.07
C VAL A 225 6.21 -18.56 6.53
N GLU A 226 6.02 -17.37 7.04
CA GLU A 226 5.60 -17.12 8.42
C GLU A 226 4.79 -15.81 8.48
N HIS A 227 3.82 -15.73 9.39
CA HIS A 227 3.09 -14.51 9.68
C HIS A 227 2.64 -14.48 11.14
N GLY A 228 2.36 -13.29 11.64
CA GLY A 228 1.87 -13.07 12.99
C GLY A 228 2.10 -11.65 13.49
N PRO A 229 1.79 -11.39 14.76
CA PRO A 229 2.04 -10.10 15.39
C PRO A 229 3.53 -9.75 15.38
N PRO A 230 3.90 -8.46 15.23
CA PRO A 230 5.30 -8.04 15.10
C PRO A 230 6.18 -8.51 16.27
N ASP A 231 5.67 -8.49 17.50
CA ASP A 231 6.42 -8.95 18.67
C ASP A 231 6.85 -10.43 18.57
N GLU A 232 6.00 -11.30 18.05
CA GLU A 232 6.34 -12.70 17.81
C GLU A 232 7.31 -12.85 16.64
N MET A 233 7.00 -12.16 15.53
CA MET A 233 7.76 -12.26 14.30
C MET A 233 9.22 -11.77 14.46
N PHE A 234 9.44 -10.62 15.08
CA PHE A 234 10.79 -10.07 15.21
C PHE A 234 11.60 -10.60 16.39
N LYS A 235 10.93 -10.97 17.51
CA LYS A 235 11.63 -11.44 18.71
C LYS A 235 11.81 -12.97 18.75
N ASN A 236 10.87 -13.73 18.20
CA ASN A 236 10.84 -15.20 18.24
C ASN A 236 10.49 -15.82 16.88
N PRO A 237 11.21 -15.54 15.80
CA PRO A 237 10.95 -16.10 14.48
C PRO A 237 11.07 -17.62 14.49
N LYS A 238 10.07 -18.33 13.97
CA LYS A 238 9.98 -19.81 14.02
C LYS A 238 10.69 -20.45 12.83
N ASP A 239 10.52 -19.87 11.63
CA ASP A 239 11.13 -20.40 10.39
C ASP A 239 12.60 -20.02 10.27
N GLU A 240 13.44 -20.96 9.83
CA GLU A 240 14.88 -20.76 9.69
C GLU A 240 15.23 -19.72 8.61
N ARG A 241 14.48 -19.71 7.49
CA ARG A 241 14.68 -18.73 6.40
C ARG A 241 14.36 -17.31 6.88
N PHE A 242 13.37 -17.18 7.74
CA PHE A 242 13.03 -15.87 8.30
C PHE A 242 14.09 -15.39 9.28
N ARG A 243 14.62 -16.27 10.15
CA ARG A 243 15.76 -15.96 11.02
C ARG A 243 16.99 -15.51 10.21
N GLU A 244 17.32 -16.25 9.15
CA GLU A 244 18.42 -15.90 8.26
C GLU A 244 18.20 -14.55 7.57
N PHE A 245 16.98 -14.24 7.12
CA PHE A 245 16.65 -12.96 6.54
C PHE A 245 16.84 -11.83 7.55
N LEU A 246 16.29 -11.95 8.76
CA LEU A 246 16.41 -10.91 9.80
C LEU A 246 17.87 -10.65 10.19
N SER A 247 18.70 -11.67 10.29
CA SER A 247 20.12 -11.51 10.61
C SER A 247 20.93 -10.73 9.57
N LYS A 248 20.39 -10.54 8.36
CA LYS A 248 21.04 -9.78 7.29
C LYS A 248 20.54 -8.34 7.19
N VAL A 249 19.37 -8.04 7.77
CA VAL A 249 18.69 -6.74 7.59
C VAL A 249 18.54 -5.93 8.88
N LEU A 250 18.71 -6.55 10.05
CA LEU A 250 18.79 -5.92 11.38
C LEU A 250 20.23 -5.84 11.87
#